data_fc0440edd46693327d3e3098f0232a3d
#
_entry.id   fc0440edd46693327d3e3098f0232a3d
#
_cell.length_a   1.000
_cell.length_b   1.000
_cell.length_c   1.000
_cell.angle_alpha   90.00
_cell.angle_beta   90.00
_cell.angle_gamma   90.00
#
_symmetry.space_group_name_H-M   'P 1'
#
loop_
_entity.id
_entity.type
_entity.pdbx_description
1 polymer ?
#
loop_
_entity_poly.entity_id
_entity_poly.type
_entity_poly.pdbx_seq_one_letter_code
_entity_poly.pdbx_strand_id
1 'polypeptide(L)'
;CNGEQVLHLEIALGYQHRDVETAFETTANRLRQMCLAESVAGDSAVAHATAFARAVEKLARREIPAALECERAAALELERMAMQIADTGALCMDVGYQLGQVASEALRTMTINTTQAWCGNRFGKGLIRPLGTDHPLTAEKAAMIRANVREIARRYDQVRRDIKSSPSLLARFEQCG
;
A
#
# COMPACT_ATOMS: atom_id res chain seq x y z
N CYS A 1 -31.33 -3.03 -5.13
CA CYS A 1 -31.40 -3.00 -3.66
C CYS A 1 -32.78 -2.50 -3.19
N ASN A 2 -33.19 -2.95 -2.02
CA ASN A 2 -34.34 -2.41 -1.31
C ASN A 2 -33.90 -2.05 0.12
N GLY A 3 -33.61 -0.77 0.35
CA GLY A 3 -32.88 -0.33 1.53
C GLY A 3 -31.48 -0.97 1.57
N GLU A 4 -31.14 -1.62 2.66
CA GLU A 4 -29.85 -2.32 2.85
C GLU A 4 -29.89 -3.77 2.28
N GLN A 5 -31.03 -4.26 1.80
CA GLN A 5 -31.14 -5.59 1.20
C GLN A 5 -30.68 -5.58 -0.26
N VAL A 6 -29.69 -6.42 -0.58
CA VAL A 6 -29.28 -6.73 -1.95
C VAL A 6 -30.17 -7.83 -2.49
N LEU A 7 -31.10 -7.49 -3.39
CA LEU A 7 -32.03 -8.44 -3.99
C LEU A 7 -31.41 -9.27 -5.11
N HIS A 8 -30.48 -8.70 -5.83
CA HIS A 8 -29.75 -9.33 -6.93
C HIS A 8 -28.38 -8.66 -7.07
N LEU A 9 -27.33 -9.46 -7.25
CA LEU A 9 -25.97 -9.02 -7.53
C LEU A 9 -25.52 -9.58 -8.88
N GLU A 10 -25.22 -8.69 -9.80
CA GLU A 10 -24.62 -9.03 -11.09
C GLU A 10 -23.18 -8.47 -11.13
N ILE A 11 -22.24 -9.35 -11.41
CA ILE A 11 -20.81 -9.01 -11.43
C ILE A 11 -20.29 -9.19 -12.85
N ALA A 12 -19.80 -8.10 -13.45
CA ALA A 12 -19.12 -8.12 -14.74
C ALA A 12 -17.62 -7.77 -14.50
N LEU A 13 -16.75 -8.75 -14.69
CA LEU A 13 -15.30 -8.61 -14.55
C LEU A 13 -14.65 -8.24 -15.88
N GLY A 14 -13.39 -7.78 -15.83
CA GLY A 14 -12.54 -7.55 -17.02
C GLY A 14 -12.42 -6.09 -17.46
N TYR A 15 -13.26 -5.18 -16.99
CA TYR A 15 -13.21 -3.75 -17.39
C TYR A 15 -11.94 -3.02 -16.97
N GLN A 16 -11.19 -3.56 -16.00
CA GLN A 16 -9.93 -3.00 -15.53
C GLN A 16 -8.70 -3.74 -16.07
N HIS A 17 -8.90 -4.70 -16.97
CA HIS A 17 -7.79 -5.42 -17.61
C HIS A 17 -6.94 -4.46 -18.46
N ARG A 18 -5.61 -4.49 -18.26
CA ARG A 18 -4.64 -3.59 -18.91
C ARG A 18 -3.57 -4.33 -19.67
N ASP A 19 -3.72 -5.63 -19.87
CA ASP A 19 -2.82 -6.51 -20.62
C ASP A 19 -1.34 -6.37 -20.17
N VAL A 20 -1.13 -6.34 -18.84
CA VAL A 20 0.19 -6.13 -18.25
C VAL A 20 1.12 -7.30 -18.58
N GLU A 21 0.60 -8.50 -18.64
CA GLU A 21 1.32 -9.74 -18.95
C GLU A 21 1.96 -9.65 -20.35
N THR A 22 1.19 -9.34 -21.37
CA THR A 22 1.69 -9.16 -22.75
C THR A 22 2.68 -7.99 -22.82
N ALA A 23 2.43 -6.91 -22.06
CA ALA A 23 3.36 -5.80 -22.00
C ALA A 23 4.72 -6.20 -21.42
N PHE A 24 4.77 -7.11 -20.44
CA PHE A 24 6.03 -7.67 -19.92
C PHE A 24 6.74 -8.55 -20.93
N GLU A 25 6.00 -9.44 -21.62
CA GLU A 25 6.56 -10.36 -22.62
C GLU A 25 7.17 -9.61 -23.82
N THR A 26 6.50 -8.57 -24.29
CA THR A 26 6.91 -7.81 -25.46
C THR A 26 7.95 -6.73 -25.20
N THR A 27 8.17 -6.36 -23.94
CA THR A 27 9.11 -5.30 -23.56
C THR A 27 10.52 -5.85 -23.32
N ALA A 28 11.45 -5.57 -24.22
CA ALA A 28 12.86 -5.92 -24.06
C ALA A 28 13.65 -4.96 -23.14
N ASN A 29 13.16 -3.75 -22.93
CA ASN A 29 13.84 -2.72 -22.15
C ASN A 29 13.63 -2.96 -20.63
N ARG A 30 14.71 -3.20 -19.91
CA ARG A 30 14.69 -3.49 -18.45
C ARG A 30 14.12 -2.37 -17.61
N LEU A 31 14.40 -1.11 -17.93
CA LEU A 31 13.84 0.03 -17.22
C LEU A 31 12.32 0.10 -17.42
N ARG A 32 11.85 -0.17 -18.62
CA ARG A 32 10.42 -0.21 -18.91
C ARG A 32 9.74 -1.38 -18.19
N GLN A 33 10.36 -2.55 -18.12
CA GLN A 33 9.87 -3.67 -17.31
C GLN A 33 9.74 -3.30 -15.83
N MET A 34 10.72 -2.56 -15.28
CA MET A 34 10.64 -2.07 -13.90
C MET A 34 9.48 -1.11 -13.69
N CYS A 35 9.26 -0.16 -14.61
CA CYS A 35 8.11 0.75 -14.58
C CYS A 35 6.77 0.00 -14.70
N LEU A 36 6.72 -1.07 -15.51
CA LEU A 36 5.54 -1.94 -15.60
C LEU A 36 5.28 -2.64 -14.28
N ALA A 37 6.31 -3.18 -13.62
CA ALA A 37 6.18 -3.80 -12.29
C ALA A 37 5.57 -2.82 -11.26
N GLU A 38 6.05 -1.58 -11.22
CA GLU A 38 5.52 -0.53 -10.34
C GLU A 38 4.09 -0.08 -10.71
N SER A 39 3.57 -0.55 -11.82
CA SER A 39 2.29 -0.12 -12.39
C SER A 39 1.26 -1.25 -12.51
N VAL A 40 1.59 -2.44 -12.02
CA VAL A 40 0.65 -3.59 -11.98
C VAL A 40 -0.59 -3.25 -11.18
N ALA A 41 -0.42 -2.66 -10.00
CA ALA A 41 -1.50 -2.10 -9.21
C ALA A 41 -1.02 -0.81 -8.53
N GLY A 42 -1.89 0.20 -8.49
CA GLY A 42 -1.55 1.51 -7.94
C GLY A 42 -1.20 1.50 -6.45
N ASP A 43 -1.80 0.58 -5.71
CA ASP A 43 -1.72 0.49 -4.26
C ASP A 43 -0.57 -0.41 -3.78
N SER A 44 0.09 -1.14 -4.67
CA SER A 44 1.13 -2.12 -4.34
C SER A 44 2.35 -2.00 -5.25
N ALA A 45 2.74 -0.76 -5.56
CA ALA A 45 3.89 -0.46 -6.42
C ALA A 45 5.20 -1.02 -5.85
N VAL A 46 5.44 -0.87 -4.54
CA VAL A 46 6.63 -1.40 -3.85
C VAL A 46 6.61 -2.93 -3.81
N ALA A 47 5.46 -3.54 -3.55
CA ALA A 47 5.33 -4.99 -3.50
C ALA A 47 5.65 -5.64 -4.85
N HIS A 48 5.04 -5.16 -5.94
CA HIS A 48 5.29 -5.67 -7.29
C HIS A 48 6.71 -5.38 -7.77
N ALA A 49 7.25 -4.19 -7.48
CA ALA A 49 8.63 -3.85 -7.77
C ALA A 49 9.61 -4.78 -7.03
N THR A 50 9.34 -5.10 -5.77
CA THR A 50 10.16 -6.02 -4.96
C THR A 50 10.10 -7.44 -5.52
N ALA A 51 8.91 -7.92 -5.88
CA ALA A 51 8.74 -9.24 -6.50
C ALA A 51 9.52 -9.34 -7.82
N PHE A 52 9.41 -8.34 -8.68
CA PHE A 52 10.16 -8.27 -9.94
C PHE A 52 11.67 -8.22 -9.71
N ALA A 53 12.15 -7.35 -8.80
CA ALA A 53 13.57 -7.23 -8.49
C ALA A 53 14.15 -8.57 -7.99
N ARG A 54 13.46 -9.24 -7.06
CA ARG A 54 13.86 -10.56 -6.55
C ARG A 54 13.86 -11.64 -7.63
N ALA A 55 12.91 -11.63 -8.55
CA ALA A 55 12.89 -12.55 -9.68
C ALA A 55 14.12 -12.36 -10.58
N VAL A 56 14.44 -11.12 -10.93
CA VAL A 56 15.64 -10.78 -11.73
C VAL A 56 16.94 -11.19 -11.02
N GLU A 57 17.05 -10.90 -9.72
CA GLU A 57 18.20 -11.25 -8.88
C GLU A 57 18.42 -12.76 -8.79
N LYS A 58 17.35 -13.53 -8.61
CA LYS A 58 17.39 -14.99 -8.61
C LYS A 58 17.83 -15.55 -9.96
N LEU A 59 17.28 -15.05 -11.05
CA LEU A 59 17.66 -15.46 -12.41
C LEU A 59 19.14 -15.13 -12.69
N ALA A 60 19.61 -13.98 -12.19
CA ALA A 60 21.00 -13.57 -12.31
C ALA A 60 21.94 -14.29 -11.31
N ARG A 61 21.40 -15.14 -10.41
CA ARG A 61 22.16 -15.78 -9.32
C ARG A 61 22.95 -14.79 -8.48
N ARG A 62 22.34 -13.65 -8.18
CA ARG A 62 22.96 -12.58 -7.37
C ARG A 62 22.22 -12.48 -6.04
N GLU A 63 23.01 -12.44 -4.98
CA GLU A 63 22.52 -12.11 -3.64
C GLU A 63 22.65 -10.63 -3.37
N ILE A 64 21.77 -10.10 -2.54
CA ILE A 64 21.76 -8.71 -2.13
C ILE A 64 22.21 -8.58 -0.67
N PRO A 65 22.81 -7.45 -0.28
CA PRO A 65 23.16 -7.19 1.11
C PRO A 65 21.93 -7.18 2.02
N ALA A 66 22.08 -7.68 3.25
CA ALA A 66 21.00 -7.67 4.26
C ALA A 66 20.46 -6.25 4.54
N ALA A 67 21.30 -5.23 4.44
CA ALA A 67 20.88 -3.84 4.57
C ALA A 67 19.83 -3.45 3.50
N LEU A 68 20.04 -3.84 2.26
CA LEU A 68 19.11 -3.57 1.16
C LEU A 68 17.79 -4.34 1.35
N GLU A 69 17.84 -5.58 1.87
CA GLU A 69 16.62 -6.32 2.24
C GLU A 69 15.84 -5.61 3.35
N CYS A 70 16.52 -5.07 4.36
CA CYS A 70 15.86 -4.27 5.41
C CYS A 70 15.21 -2.99 4.86
N GLU A 71 15.86 -2.31 3.91
CA GLU A 71 15.30 -1.13 3.25
C GLU A 71 14.03 -1.48 2.49
N ARG A 72 14.05 -2.55 1.71
CA ARG A 72 12.88 -3.05 0.97
C ARG A 72 11.74 -3.46 1.90
N ALA A 73 12.08 -4.13 3.01
CA ALA A 73 11.10 -4.50 4.02
C ALA A 73 10.45 -3.26 4.65
N ALA A 74 11.23 -2.24 4.99
CA ALA A 74 10.69 -0.99 5.54
C ALA A 74 9.77 -0.27 4.53
N ALA A 75 10.13 -0.25 3.25
CA ALA A 75 9.30 0.33 2.20
C ALA A 75 7.97 -0.43 2.03
N LEU A 76 8.03 -1.76 2.04
CA LEU A 76 6.88 -2.63 1.92
C LEU A 76 5.92 -2.48 3.11
N GLU A 77 6.45 -2.33 4.34
CA GLU A 77 5.62 -2.09 5.51
C GLU A 77 4.94 -0.72 5.49
N LEU A 78 5.61 0.33 4.97
CA LEU A 78 4.97 1.63 4.77
C LEU A 78 3.82 1.55 3.75
N GLU A 79 4.01 0.86 2.63
CA GLU A 79 2.96 0.63 1.65
C GLU A 79 1.79 -0.14 2.28
N ARG A 80 2.08 -1.24 2.98
CA ARG A 80 1.08 -2.08 3.63
C ARG A 80 0.28 -1.31 4.68
N MET A 81 0.96 -0.50 5.49
CA MET A 81 0.34 0.35 6.49
C MET A 81 -0.60 1.38 5.84
N ALA A 82 -0.17 2.01 4.73
CA ALA A 82 -1.00 2.97 4.01
C ALA A 82 -2.29 2.33 3.48
N MET A 83 -2.21 1.10 2.96
CA MET A 83 -3.37 0.39 2.43
C MET A 83 -4.33 -0.08 3.54
N GLN A 84 -3.82 -0.65 4.62
CA GLN A 84 -4.65 -1.06 5.77
C GLN A 84 -5.40 0.12 6.41
N ILE A 85 -4.77 1.29 6.48
CA ILE A 85 -5.43 2.51 6.95
C ILE A 85 -6.50 2.97 5.94
N ALA A 86 -6.23 2.88 4.64
CA ALA A 86 -7.20 3.19 3.58
C ALA A 86 -8.42 2.27 3.66
N ASP A 87 -8.20 0.97 3.83
CA ASP A 87 -9.27 -0.03 3.96
C ASP A 87 -10.14 0.23 5.19
N THR A 88 -9.51 0.64 6.31
CA THR A 88 -10.26 1.05 7.50
C THR A 88 -11.17 2.26 7.20
N GLY A 89 -10.66 3.24 6.44
CA GLY A 89 -11.46 4.38 5.99
C GLY A 89 -12.61 3.99 5.09
N ALA A 90 -12.37 3.09 4.13
CA ALA A 90 -13.38 2.55 3.23
C ALA A 90 -14.49 1.80 3.98
N LEU A 91 -14.12 0.92 4.91
CA LEU A 91 -15.06 0.22 5.77
C LEU A 91 -15.90 1.20 6.62
N CYS A 92 -15.27 2.25 7.17
CA CYS A 92 -16.00 3.29 7.89
C CYS A 92 -17.00 4.01 7.00
N MET A 93 -16.64 4.29 5.75
CA MET A 93 -17.52 4.89 4.75
C MET A 93 -18.73 4.00 4.46
N ASP A 94 -18.50 2.71 4.24
CA ASP A 94 -19.54 1.73 3.89
C ASP A 94 -20.60 1.57 4.99
N VAL A 95 -20.19 1.69 6.27
CA VAL A 95 -21.12 1.67 7.40
C VAL A 95 -21.66 3.08 7.78
N GLY A 96 -21.34 4.12 7.00
CA GLY A 96 -21.82 5.48 7.22
C GLY A 96 -21.12 6.23 8.37
N TYR A 97 -19.91 5.81 8.76
CA TYR A 97 -19.10 6.47 9.81
C TYR A 97 -18.09 7.45 9.21
N GLN A 98 -18.56 8.62 8.78
CA GLN A 98 -17.75 9.64 8.10
C GLN A 98 -16.55 10.13 8.92
N LEU A 99 -16.67 10.25 10.25
CA LEU A 99 -15.56 10.71 11.09
C LEU A 99 -14.38 9.72 11.04
N GLY A 100 -14.67 8.41 11.12
CA GLY A 100 -13.66 7.36 10.99
C GLY A 100 -13.02 7.34 9.60
N GLN A 101 -13.81 7.55 8.55
CA GLN A 101 -13.32 7.69 7.18
C GLN A 101 -12.32 8.84 7.07
N VAL A 102 -12.72 10.07 7.41
CA VAL A 102 -11.87 11.26 7.26
C VAL A 102 -10.60 11.17 8.10
N ALA A 103 -10.70 10.65 9.33
CA ALA A 103 -9.54 10.43 10.18
C ALA A 103 -8.56 9.41 9.57
N SER A 104 -9.06 8.31 9.02
CA SER A 104 -8.24 7.30 8.34
C SER A 104 -7.59 7.84 7.06
N GLU A 105 -8.31 8.59 6.24
CA GLU A 105 -7.75 9.23 5.04
C GLU A 105 -6.62 10.22 5.37
N ALA A 106 -6.75 10.98 6.45
CA ALA A 106 -5.70 11.87 6.94
C ALA A 106 -4.45 11.08 7.36
N LEU A 107 -4.62 9.95 8.06
CA LEU A 107 -3.52 9.07 8.47
C LEU A 107 -2.87 8.36 7.28
N ARG A 108 -3.66 7.91 6.31
CA ARG A 108 -3.13 7.40 5.04
C ARG A 108 -2.27 8.46 4.35
N THR A 109 -2.73 9.69 4.29
CA THR A 109 -1.98 10.81 3.71
C THR A 109 -0.65 11.03 4.43
N MET A 110 -0.61 10.98 5.76
CA MET A 110 0.64 11.05 6.52
C MET A 110 1.60 9.91 6.15
N THR A 111 1.08 8.70 5.97
CA THR A 111 1.87 7.52 5.62
C THR A 111 2.50 7.66 4.24
N ILE A 112 1.71 8.00 3.22
CA ILE A 112 2.22 8.15 1.84
C ILE A 112 3.16 9.37 1.71
N ASN A 113 2.97 10.43 2.49
CA ASN A 113 3.90 11.56 2.56
C ASN A 113 5.23 11.17 3.23
N THR A 114 5.22 10.22 4.16
CA THR A 114 6.44 9.65 4.73
C THR A 114 7.25 8.90 3.67
N THR A 115 6.60 8.12 2.82
CA THR A 115 7.23 7.46 1.65
C THR A 115 7.77 8.50 0.66
N GLN A 116 7.00 9.55 0.39
CA GLN A 116 7.44 10.65 -0.47
C GLN A 116 8.69 11.37 0.07
N ALA A 117 8.75 11.60 1.37
CA ALA A 117 9.92 12.22 2.00
C ALA A 117 11.17 11.32 1.91
N TRP A 118 10.99 9.99 1.83
CA TRP A 118 12.10 9.07 1.63
C TRP A 118 12.60 9.06 0.19
N CYS A 119 11.73 8.87 -0.80
CA CYS A 119 12.12 8.59 -2.18
C CYS A 119 11.57 9.55 -3.25
N GLY A 120 10.88 10.62 -2.83
CA GLY A 120 10.32 11.61 -3.77
C GLY A 120 9.02 11.19 -4.45
N ASN A 121 8.52 9.97 -4.19
CA ASN A 121 7.27 9.48 -4.74
C ASN A 121 6.34 8.95 -3.64
N ARG A 122 5.07 9.32 -3.68
CA ARG A 122 4.06 8.98 -2.66
C ARG A 122 3.80 7.48 -2.52
N PHE A 123 3.97 6.72 -3.60
CA PHE A 123 3.72 5.28 -3.68
C PHE A 123 5.01 4.46 -3.79
N GLY A 124 6.16 5.06 -3.53
CA GLY A 124 7.44 4.38 -3.54
C GLY A 124 7.94 3.98 -4.94
N LYS A 125 7.36 4.54 -6.02
CA LYS A 125 7.87 4.30 -7.38
C LYS A 125 9.29 4.83 -7.50
N GLY A 126 10.15 4.06 -8.11
CA GLY A 126 11.57 4.37 -8.23
C GLY A 126 12.44 3.96 -7.03
N LEU A 127 11.83 3.56 -5.91
CA LEU A 127 12.57 3.17 -4.71
C LEU A 127 13.28 1.83 -4.84
N ILE A 128 12.60 0.84 -5.43
CA ILE A 128 13.12 -0.52 -5.58
C ILE A 128 13.81 -0.66 -6.94
N ARG A 129 15.04 -1.18 -6.93
CA ARG A 129 15.81 -1.54 -8.12
C ARG A 129 16.42 -2.93 -7.95
N PRO A 130 16.57 -3.73 -8.99
CA PRO A 130 17.37 -4.93 -8.93
C PRO A 130 18.81 -4.60 -8.45
N LEU A 131 19.28 -5.31 -7.46
CA LEU A 131 20.60 -5.17 -6.84
C LEU A 131 20.89 -3.85 -6.11
N GLY A 132 19.90 -2.95 -5.98
CA GLY A 132 20.16 -1.65 -5.35
C GLY A 132 18.93 -0.80 -5.11
N THR A 133 19.20 0.46 -4.83
CA THR A 133 18.21 1.56 -4.72
C THR A 133 18.89 2.87 -5.06
N ASP A 134 18.16 3.81 -5.66
CA ASP A 134 18.60 5.18 -5.89
C ASP A 134 18.31 6.08 -4.65
N HIS A 135 17.63 5.52 -3.64
CA HIS A 135 17.17 6.24 -2.46
C HIS A 135 17.55 5.49 -1.16
N PRO A 136 18.85 5.41 -0.80
CA PRO A 136 19.28 4.68 0.38
C PRO A 136 18.63 5.22 1.66
N LEU A 137 18.36 4.31 2.60
CA LEU A 137 17.78 4.64 3.89
C LEU A 137 18.88 5.15 4.84
N THR A 138 19.08 6.47 4.83
CA THR A 138 20.00 7.11 5.77
C THR A 138 19.49 7.07 7.21
N ALA A 139 20.39 7.25 8.18
CA ALA A 139 20.01 7.32 9.60
C ALA A 139 18.96 8.42 9.87
N GLU A 140 19.08 9.55 9.19
CA GLU A 140 18.12 10.67 9.27
C GLU A 140 16.74 10.26 8.75
N LYS A 141 16.67 9.68 7.55
CA LYS A 141 15.42 9.17 6.98
C LYS A 141 14.79 8.09 7.86
N ALA A 142 15.59 7.18 8.39
CA ALA A 142 15.11 6.15 9.30
C ALA A 142 14.56 6.73 10.62
N ALA A 143 15.17 7.80 11.14
CA ALA A 143 14.67 8.52 12.32
C ALA A 143 13.32 9.21 12.03
N MET A 144 13.23 9.90 10.89
CA MET A 144 12.00 10.55 10.42
C MET A 144 10.87 9.53 10.23
N ILE A 145 11.13 8.42 9.56
CA ILE A 145 10.14 7.34 9.35
C ILE A 145 9.64 6.81 10.71
N ARG A 146 10.57 6.50 11.64
CA ARG A 146 10.19 6.01 12.98
C ARG A 146 9.33 7.01 13.75
N ALA A 147 9.63 8.30 13.66
CA ALA A 147 8.83 9.34 14.33
C ALA A 147 7.41 9.42 13.74
N ASN A 148 7.30 9.44 12.41
CA ASN A 148 6.02 9.48 11.72
C ASN A 148 5.16 8.24 11.99
N VAL A 149 5.76 7.04 11.91
CA VAL A 149 5.05 5.78 12.18
C VAL A 149 4.51 5.73 13.61
N ARG A 150 5.28 6.20 14.61
CA ARG A 150 4.80 6.26 16.01
C ARG A 150 3.59 7.20 16.14
N GLU A 151 3.64 8.35 15.51
CA GLU A 151 2.53 9.32 15.56
C GLU A 151 1.29 8.79 14.82
N ILE A 152 1.47 8.17 13.65
CA ILE A 152 0.39 7.53 12.91
C ILE A 152 -0.24 6.41 13.76
N ALA A 153 0.57 5.55 14.36
CA ALA A 153 0.09 4.45 15.19
C ALA A 153 -0.73 4.96 16.39
N ARG A 154 -0.24 6.01 17.08
CA ARG A 154 -0.95 6.64 18.20
C ARG A 154 -2.31 7.17 17.79
N ARG A 155 -2.40 7.85 16.65
CA ARG A 155 -3.68 8.40 16.15
C ARG A 155 -4.59 7.30 15.62
N TYR A 156 -4.06 6.31 14.93
CA TYR A 156 -4.84 5.19 14.44
C TYR A 156 -5.45 4.36 15.57
N ASP A 157 -4.72 4.22 16.69
CA ASP A 157 -5.27 3.56 17.88
C ASP A 157 -6.49 4.31 18.46
N GLN A 158 -6.56 5.64 18.31
CA GLN A 158 -7.77 6.40 18.67
C GLN A 158 -8.94 6.03 17.74
N VAL A 159 -8.74 6.03 16.43
CA VAL A 159 -9.77 5.62 15.44
C VAL A 159 -10.30 4.22 15.77
N ARG A 160 -9.40 3.29 16.05
CA ARG A 160 -9.74 1.91 16.44
C ARG A 160 -10.58 1.85 17.72
N ARG A 161 -10.24 2.66 18.74
CA ARG A 161 -11.04 2.74 19.98
C ARG A 161 -12.42 3.31 19.71
N ASP A 162 -12.52 4.38 18.94
CA ASP A 162 -13.79 5.04 18.61
C ASP A 162 -14.74 4.07 17.89
N ILE A 163 -14.24 3.31 16.91
CA ILE A 163 -15.01 2.26 16.23
C ILE A 163 -15.49 1.21 17.23
N LYS A 164 -14.59 0.69 18.08
CA LYS A 164 -14.91 -0.38 19.03
C LYS A 164 -15.83 0.07 20.16
N SER A 165 -15.88 1.35 20.47
CA SER A 165 -16.76 1.89 21.53
C SER A 165 -18.17 2.22 21.04
N SER A 166 -18.44 2.09 19.73
CA SER A 166 -19.74 2.40 19.14
C SER A 166 -20.55 1.12 18.88
N PRO A 167 -21.58 0.80 19.70
CA PRO A 167 -22.39 -0.41 19.49
C PRO A 167 -23.08 -0.46 18.15
N SER A 168 -23.52 0.69 17.61
CA SER A 168 -24.20 0.76 16.31
C SER A 168 -23.27 0.46 15.15
N LEU A 169 -21.98 0.84 15.22
CA LEU A 169 -20.99 0.50 14.22
C LEU A 169 -20.65 -0.99 14.29
N LEU A 170 -20.44 -1.53 15.49
CA LEU A 170 -20.16 -2.96 15.68
C LEU A 170 -21.28 -3.82 15.13
N ALA A 171 -22.54 -3.48 15.44
CA ALA A 171 -23.71 -4.20 14.92
C ALA A 171 -23.75 -4.21 13.38
N ARG A 172 -23.37 -3.11 12.72
CA ARG A 172 -23.29 -3.06 11.25
C ARG A 172 -22.17 -3.93 10.69
N PHE A 173 -21.00 -3.92 11.31
CA PHE A 173 -19.90 -4.80 10.92
C PHE A 173 -20.23 -6.29 11.13
N GLU A 174 -20.91 -6.63 12.22
CA GLU A 174 -21.32 -8.01 12.51
C GLU A 174 -22.41 -8.53 11.55
N GLN A 175 -23.25 -7.64 11.01
CA GLN A 175 -24.31 -8.01 10.05
C GLN A 175 -23.79 -8.24 8.63
N CYS A 176 -22.58 -7.81 8.31
CA CYS A 176 -21.98 -8.05 6.99
C CYS A 176 -21.47 -9.48 6.80
N GLY A 177 -21.61 -10.37 7.80
CA GLY A 177 -21.25 -11.78 7.72
C GLY A 177 -19.86 -12.05 8.23
#